data_baa5b281d0fc1bc56cb7bf56720608bd
#
_entry.id   baa5b281d0fc1bc56cb7bf56720608bd
#
_cell.length_a   1.000
_cell.length_b   1.000
_cell.length_c   1.000
_cell.angle_alpha   90.00
_cell.angle_beta   90.00
_cell.angle_gamma   90.00
#
_symmetry.space_group_name_H-M   'P 1'
#
loop_
_entity.id
_entity.type
_entity.pdbx_description
1 polymer ?
#
loop_
_entity_poly.entity_id
_entity_poly.type
_entity_poly.pdbx_seq_one_letter_code
_entity_poly.pdbx_strand_id
1 'polypeptide(L)'
;MKTIIVPCDGATNIKLNSYDFDTLKELSSVATETPTAKISGMNFNSSVEEFEWFDSAILKLPEDCRNAVAISAVSRGASAGLIGKNNELLDCADGRHTLAYTQHYSSETDKKFAELCGDKIDFFIESGSISTLPGSLTLIKRLLFEELERPHILEKAEQFATYPTLMSGHFLGKNYLQSSKLAGNEHSYWMCHSGARNINAIPGAKSRVCDKIKSFRRLLPEHSHLAYKKVGIVPTEKTKSLRIPDMTIVMPGGHDTCFSHIPITSSFYQNFPKMKGKPFIHLEIGTWTMGALIGAFTPLTKDMFGKGVIVQGTVDGNPVLTTMYAGGSDFKYLKQQTEARGLSFETKDAYKILSDVLTDNNCFVLPNVNPTNRGHGPFPALKGKIVNEKYFFSSGEKAFILANLMSSLVASYHIGLISDDKNVPIVITGGGAKGKLFGDILSSLTNREVYTIYTPDGEPLVETTSLGAAIVGKAGYLNIHPYEADISGLGITYKKSTPFEPVLSHNLKMYTVRYFDEIRRN
;
A
#
# COMPACT_ATOMS: atom_id res chain seq x y z
N MET A 1 -4.11 31.54 -5.00
CA MET A 1 -4.21 30.29 -4.22
C MET A 1 -2.91 29.52 -4.38
N LYS A 2 -2.30 29.01 -3.31
CA LYS A 2 -1.14 28.11 -3.39
C LYS A 2 -1.62 26.67 -3.57
N THR A 3 -0.86 25.86 -4.32
CA THR A 3 -1.23 24.46 -4.56
C THR A 3 -0.07 23.50 -4.29
N ILE A 4 -0.41 22.21 -4.20
CA ILE A 4 0.54 21.09 -4.16
C ILE A 4 0.23 20.19 -5.34
N ILE A 5 1.22 19.90 -6.16
CA ILE A 5 1.11 18.95 -7.27
C ILE A 5 1.57 17.58 -6.80
N VAL A 6 0.76 16.56 -7.07
CA VAL A 6 0.98 15.18 -6.65
C VAL A 6 0.94 14.25 -7.85
N PRO A 7 2.10 13.89 -8.42
CA PRO A 7 2.21 12.80 -9.37
C PRO A 7 2.06 11.46 -8.64
N CYS A 8 1.11 10.63 -9.09
CA CYS A 8 0.84 9.31 -8.53
C CYS A 8 1.07 8.24 -9.58
N ASP A 9 2.02 7.34 -9.33
CA ASP A 9 2.25 6.18 -10.14
C ASP A 9 1.63 4.92 -9.52
N GLY A 10 0.55 4.44 -10.10
CA GLY A 10 -0.10 3.18 -9.74
C GLY A 10 0.24 2.06 -10.71
N ALA A 11 -0.04 0.82 -10.33
CA ALA A 11 0.23 -0.35 -11.17
C ALA A 11 -0.64 -0.40 -12.45
N THR A 12 -1.83 0.17 -12.41
CA THR A 12 -2.80 0.15 -13.52
C THR A 12 -2.99 1.52 -14.15
N ASN A 13 -2.99 2.56 -13.32
CA ASN A 13 -3.21 3.95 -13.77
C ASN A 13 -2.20 4.88 -13.12
N ILE A 14 -1.78 5.86 -13.89
CA ILE A 14 -1.07 7.04 -13.38
C ILE A 14 -2.04 8.20 -13.27
N LYS A 15 -1.87 9.00 -12.21
CA LYS A 15 -2.72 10.17 -11.93
C LYS A 15 -1.86 11.38 -11.60
N LEU A 16 -2.32 12.55 -12.00
CA LEU A 16 -1.80 13.83 -11.52
C LEU A 16 -2.91 14.55 -10.78
N ASN A 17 -2.66 14.85 -9.51
CA ASN A 17 -3.61 15.59 -8.68
C ASN A 17 -3.03 16.95 -8.31
N SER A 18 -3.89 17.96 -8.20
CA SER A 18 -3.57 19.26 -7.62
C SER A 18 -4.43 19.49 -6.40
N TYR A 19 -3.80 19.86 -5.29
CA TYR A 19 -4.46 20.12 -4.01
C TYR A 19 -4.30 21.57 -3.60
N ASP A 20 -5.36 22.16 -3.02
CA ASP A 20 -5.26 23.44 -2.32
C ASP A 20 -4.31 23.32 -1.13
N PHE A 21 -3.37 24.23 -1.01
CA PHE A 21 -2.35 24.16 0.04
C PHE A 21 -2.94 24.34 1.44
N ASP A 22 -3.91 25.22 1.59
CA ASP A 22 -4.47 25.56 2.90
C ASP A 22 -5.45 24.48 3.38
N THR A 23 -6.39 24.11 2.52
CA THR A 23 -7.49 23.19 2.86
C THR A 23 -7.22 21.71 2.55
N LEU A 24 -6.21 21.41 1.72
CA LEU A 24 -5.92 20.07 1.20
C LEU A 24 -7.07 19.44 0.39
N LYS A 25 -8.02 20.23 -0.07
CA LYS A 25 -9.05 19.76 -0.99
C LYS A 25 -8.45 19.54 -2.37
N GLU A 26 -8.82 18.43 -3.01
CA GLU A 26 -8.47 18.19 -4.40
C GLU A 26 -9.14 19.22 -5.30
N LEU A 27 -8.35 19.89 -6.13
CA LEU A 27 -8.82 20.93 -7.05
C LEU A 27 -8.98 20.37 -8.46
N SER A 28 -8.12 19.45 -8.85
CA SER A 28 -8.11 18.85 -10.19
C SER A 28 -7.41 17.51 -10.16
N SER A 29 -7.90 16.58 -10.98
CA SER A 29 -7.30 15.25 -11.16
C SER A 29 -7.35 14.87 -12.63
N VAL A 30 -6.24 14.34 -13.14
CA VAL A 30 -6.13 13.78 -14.49
C VAL A 30 -5.50 12.39 -14.37
N ALA A 31 -6.01 11.42 -15.13
CA ALA A 31 -5.51 10.05 -15.09
C ALA A 31 -5.40 9.44 -16.49
N THR A 32 -4.51 8.46 -16.62
CA THR A 32 -4.40 7.59 -17.80
C THR A 32 -3.92 6.20 -17.37
N GLU A 33 -3.96 5.24 -18.27
CA GLU A 33 -3.35 3.93 -18.04
C GLU A 33 -1.84 4.05 -17.86
N THR A 34 -1.26 3.22 -17.01
CA THR A 34 0.19 3.18 -16.78
C THR A 34 0.90 2.67 -18.04
N PRO A 35 1.81 3.45 -18.63
CA PRO A 35 2.51 3.04 -19.84
C PRO A 35 3.51 1.92 -19.53
N THR A 36 3.43 0.83 -20.29
CA THR A 36 4.28 -0.36 -20.15
C THR A 36 4.81 -0.82 -21.49
N ALA A 37 5.94 -1.53 -21.48
CA ALA A 37 6.55 -2.11 -22.66
C ALA A 37 6.97 -3.54 -22.42
N LYS A 38 6.95 -4.35 -23.49
CA LYS A 38 7.56 -5.70 -23.48
C LYS A 38 8.68 -5.73 -24.51
N ILE A 39 9.93 -5.86 -24.04
CA ILE A 39 11.15 -5.78 -24.86
C ILE A 39 11.98 -7.05 -24.61
N SER A 40 12.30 -7.78 -25.67
CA SER A 40 13.06 -9.03 -25.60
C SER A 40 12.52 -10.04 -24.57
N GLY A 41 11.19 -10.12 -24.44
CA GLY A 41 10.53 -11.03 -23.50
C GLY A 41 10.40 -10.52 -22.06
N MET A 42 11.05 -9.41 -21.71
CA MET A 42 10.96 -8.79 -20.37
C MET A 42 9.91 -7.68 -20.34
N ASN A 43 9.29 -7.51 -19.16
CA ASN A 43 8.30 -6.46 -18.92
C ASN A 43 8.97 -5.22 -18.32
N PHE A 44 8.64 -4.07 -18.85
CA PHE A 44 9.17 -2.77 -18.42
C PHE A 44 8.03 -1.78 -18.12
N ASN A 45 8.31 -0.83 -17.24
CA ASN A 45 7.56 0.41 -17.16
C ASN A 45 8.16 1.40 -18.16
N SER A 46 7.36 2.07 -18.98
CA SER A 46 7.81 3.11 -19.91
C SER A 46 8.04 4.42 -19.15
N SER A 47 9.07 4.44 -18.30
CA SER A 47 9.25 5.46 -17.27
C SER A 47 9.40 6.87 -17.82
N VAL A 48 10.13 7.04 -18.95
CA VAL A 48 10.28 8.37 -19.55
C VAL A 48 8.96 8.86 -20.15
N GLU A 49 8.19 7.97 -20.79
CA GLU A 49 6.86 8.30 -21.31
C GLU A 49 5.90 8.70 -20.18
N GLU A 50 5.93 8.00 -19.06
CA GLU A 50 5.18 8.33 -17.85
C GLU A 50 5.56 9.71 -17.32
N PHE A 51 6.87 10.00 -17.21
CA PHE A 51 7.34 11.30 -16.72
C PHE A 51 6.99 12.45 -17.69
N GLU A 52 7.07 12.23 -18.99
CA GLU A 52 6.64 13.18 -20.02
C GLU A 52 5.11 13.39 -19.98
N TRP A 53 4.35 12.35 -19.65
CA TRP A 53 2.92 12.48 -19.42
C TRP A 53 2.60 13.36 -18.21
N PHE A 54 3.32 13.22 -17.09
CA PHE A 54 3.15 14.12 -15.94
C PHE A 54 3.42 15.57 -16.31
N ASP A 55 4.46 15.85 -17.07
CA ASP A 55 4.73 17.21 -17.59
C ASP A 55 3.54 17.75 -18.41
N SER A 56 3.03 16.93 -19.33
CA SER A 56 1.90 17.28 -20.16
C SER A 56 0.61 17.46 -19.36
N ALA A 57 0.40 16.65 -18.33
CA ALA A 57 -0.74 16.73 -17.44
C ALA A 57 -0.71 18.00 -16.58
N ILE A 58 0.48 18.41 -16.08
CA ILE A 58 0.65 19.69 -15.38
C ILE A 58 0.22 20.86 -16.28
N LEU A 59 0.62 20.86 -17.55
CA LEU A 59 0.25 21.91 -18.49
C LEU A 59 -1.26 21.98 -18.79
N LYS A 60 -1.96 20.86 -18.63
CA LYS A 60 -3.43 20.77 -18.80
C LYS A 60 -4.22 21.18 -17.56
N LEU A 61 -3.58 21.29 -16.40
CA LEU A 61 -4.25 21.81 -15.20
C LEU A 61 -4.72 23.25 -15.44
N PRO A 62 -5.84 23.68 -14.83
CA PRO A 62 -6.22 25.08 -14.72
C PRO A 62 -5.07 25.95 -14.20
N GLU A 63 -4.98 27.20 -14.61
CA GLU A 63 -3.88 28.10 -14.25
C GLU A 63 -3.72 28.25 -12.73
N ASP A 64 -4.83 28.42 -12.02
CA ASP A 64 -4.86 28.51 -10.57
C ASP A 64 -4.40 27.24 -9.85
N CYS A 65 -4.60 26.06 -10.48
CA CYS A 65 -4.12 24.77 -9.99
C CYS A 65 -2.61 24.55 -10.19
N ARG A 66 -1.95 25.37 -11.03
CA ARG A 66 -0.51 25.31 -11.30
C ARG A 66 0.34 26.20 -10.39
N ASN A 67 -0.25 27.00 -9.50
CA ASN A 67 0.49 27.83 -8.55
C ASN A 67 1.13 26.99 -7.43
N ALA A 68 1.91 25.98 -7.83
CA ALA A 68 2.47 24.96 -6.96
C ALA A 68 3.62 25.48 -6.10
N VAL A 69 3.55 25.25 -4.81
CA VAL A 69 4.65 25.50 -3.86
C VAL A 69 5.48 24.24 -3.62
N ALA A 70 4.91 23.06 -3.88
CA ALA A 70 5.57 21.78 -3.71
C ALA A 70 5.11 20.75 -4.77
N ILE A 71 6.02 19.86 -5.14
CA ILE A 71 5.75 18.61 -5.87
C ILE A 71 6.11 17.45 -4.94
N SER A 72 5.16 16.55 -4.69
CA SER A 72 5.32 15.39 -3.83
C SER A 72 4.85 14.14 -4.54
N ALA A 73 5.79 13.36 -5.07
CA ALA A 73 5.49 12.15 -5.83
C ALA A 73 5.15 10.97 -4.92
N VAL A 74 4.28 10.09 -5.40
CA VAL A 74 3.97 8.81 -4.75
C VAL A 74 3.88 7.70 -5.79
N SER A 75 4.45 6.54 -5.49
CA SER A 75 4.38 5.41 -6.40
C SER A 75 4.16 4.08 -5.70
N ARG A 76 3.81 3.08 -6.51
CA ARG A 76 3.78 1.68 -6.09
C ARG A 76 5.12 1.27 -5.48
N GLY A 77 5.08 0.35 -4.51
CA GLY A 77 6.27 -0.25 -3.94
C GLY A 77 6.98 -1.22 -4.90
N ALA A 78 8.12 -1.73 -4.46
CA ALA A 78 8.92 -2.75 -5.16
C ALA A 78 9.39 -2.37 -6.57
N SER A 79 9.24 -1.11 -6.99
CA SER A 79 9.68 -0.57 -8.27
C SER A 79 10.96 0.25 -8.09
N ALA A 80 11.95 0.04 -8.95
CA ALA A 80 13.22 0.75 -8.91
C ALA A 80 13.90 0.71 -10.28
N GLY A 81 14.88 1.59 -10.48
CA GLY A 81 15.71 1.64 -11.67
C GLY A 81 17.20 1.78 -11.35
N LEU A 82 18.03 1.33 -12.26
CA LEU A 82 19.47 1.52 -12.24
C LEU A 82 19.83 2.83 -12.96
N ILE A 83 20.70 3.62 -12.34
CA ILE A 83 21.15 4.93 -12.86
C ILE A 83 22.64 4.86 -13.15
N GLY A 84 23.02 5.29 -14.34
CA GLY A 84 24.40 5.35 -14.78
C GLY A 84 25.11 6.66 -14.44
N LYS A 85 26.41 6.69 -14.70
CA LYS A 85 27.30 7.83 -14.40
C LYS A 85 26.83 9.14 -15.05
N ASN A 86 26.26 9.06 -16.25
CA ASN A 86 25.76 10.22 -16.99
C ASN A 86 24.29 10.53 -16.65
N ASN A 87 23.80 10.01 -15.54
CA ASN A 87 22.44 10.25 -15.09
C ASN A 87 21.36 9.63 -16.02
N GLU A 88 21.71 8.58 -16.74
CA GLU A 88 20.82 7.82 -17.62
C GLU A 88 20.18 6.63 -16.90
N LEU A 89 18.98 6.22 -17.34
CA LEU A 89 18.35 4.96 -16.92
C LEU A 89 19.01 3.80 -17.68
N LEU A 90 19.46 2.77 -16.96
CA LEU A 90 20.22 1.67 -17.54
C LEU A 90 19.42 0.39 -17.78
N ASP A 91 18.21 0.26 -17.24
CA ASP A 91 17.45 -0.98 -17.26
C ASP A 91 17.15 -1.49 -18.68
N CYS A 92 17.05 -0.58 -19.64
CA CYS A 92 16.89 -0.86 -21.06
C CYS A 92 17.89 -0.04 -21.88
N ALA A 93 18.34 -0.57 -22.99
CA ALA A 93 19.36 0.03 -23.85
C ALA A 93 18.97 1.40 -24.41
N ASP A 94 17.68 1.68 -24.51
CA ASP A 94 17.17 2.97 -25.02
C ASP A 94 17.14 4.09 -23.95
N GLY A 95 17.46 3.79 -22.70
CA GLY A 95 17.47 4.74 -21.59
C GLY A 95 16.07 5.27 -21.19
N ARG A 96 14.99 4.64 -21.66
CA ARG A 96 13.60 5.12 -21.47
C ARG A 96 12.77 4.31 -20.50
N HIS A 97 13.20 3.11 -20.15
CA HIS A 97 12.42 2.12 -19.45
C HIS A 97 13.09 1.67 -18.15
N THR A 98 12.29 1.33 -17.14
CA THR A 98 12.74 0.61 -15.95
C THR A 98 12.10 -0.77 -15.90
N LEU A 99 12.80 -1.76 -15.35
CA LEU A 99 12.26 -3.12 -15.27
C LEU A 99 11.05 -3.15 -14.36
N ALA A 100 9.95 -3.74 -14.83
CA ALA A 100 8.72 -3.82 -14.06
C ALA A 100 8.90 -4.73 -12.83
N TYR A 101 8.32 -4.36 -11.69
CA TYR A 101 8.36 -5.18 -10.47
C TYR A 101 7.70 -6.56 -10.64
N THR A 102 6.79 -6.67 -11.61
CA THR A 102 6.11 -7.92 -11.99
C THR A 102 6.93 -8.81 -12.90
N GLN A 103 8.14 -8.37 -13.33
CA GLN A 103 9.01 -9.21 -14.15
C GLN A 103 9.41 -10.47 -13.37
N HIS A 104 9.16 -11.63 -13.94
CA HIS A 104 9.63 -12.90 -13.41
C HIS A 104 11.12 -13.07 -13.70
N TYR A 105 11.85 -13.54 -12.71
CA TYR A 105 13.26 -13.89 -12.84
C TYR A 105 13.42 -15.35 -13.20
N SER A 106 14.62 -15.75 -13.59
CA SER A 106 14.93 -17.15 -13.86
C SER A 106 14.80 -18.01 -12.59
N SER A 107 14.57 -19.31 -12.78
CA SER A 107 14.57 -20.27 -11.68
C SER A 107 15.94 -20.33 -10.96
N GLU A 108 17.02 -19.99 -11.65
CA GLU A 108 18.36 -19.90 -11.06
C GLU A 108 18.47 -18.73 -10.10
N THR A 109 18.02 -17.54 -10.50
CA THR A 109 17.96 -16.35 -9.61
C THR A 109 17.09 -16.63 -8.39
N ASP A 110 15.90 -17.21 -8.56
CA ASP A 110 15.00 -17.53 -7.45
C ASP A 110 15.64 -18.57 -6.50
N LYS A 111 16.27 -19.61 -7.03
CA LYS A 111 17.00 -20.61 -6.25
C LYS A 111 18.16 -19.99 -5.48
N LYS A 112 18.98 -19.18 -6.16
CA LYS A 112 20.13 -18.52 -5.54
C LYS A 112 19.70 -17.54 -4.44
N PHE A 113 18.64 -16.78 -4.66
CA PHE A 113 18.08 -15.90 -3.64
C PHE A 113 17.61 -16.69 -2.42
N ALA A 114 16.90 -17.80 -2.62
CA ALA A 114 16.46 -18.67 -1.53
C ALA A 114 17.66 -19.26 -0.74
N GLU A 115 18.75 -19.67 -1.42
CA GLU A 115 19.98 -20.11 -0.77
C GLU A 115 20.61 -18.99 0.08
N LEU A 116 20.67 -17.76 -0.42
CA LEU A 116 21.20 -16.61 0.31
C LEU A 116 20.36 -16.28 1.54
N CYS A 117 19.04 -16.39 1.43
CA CYS A 117 18.11 -16.18 2.55
C CYS A 117 18.26 -17.24 3.64
N GLY A 118 18.64 -18.48 3.28
CA GLY A 118 18.72 -19.61 4.20
C GLY A 118 17.35 -20.05 4.71
N ASP A 119 17.20 -20.28 6.01
CA ASP A 119 15.89 -20.64 6.57
C ASP A 119 14.87 -19.53 6.35
N LYS A 120 13.71 -19.91 5.82
CA LYS A 120 12.67 -18.97 5.40
C LYS A 120 12.04 -18.20 6.58
N ILE A 121 11.94 -18.87 7.73
CA ILE A 121 11.34 -18.27 8.92
C ILE A 121 12.34 -17.30 9.57
N ASP A 122 13.60 -17.69 9.66
CA ASP A 122 14.66 -16.81 10.16
C ASP A 122 14.79 -15.56 9.28
N PHE A 123 14.79 -15.75 7.95
CA PHE A 123 14.79 -14.63 7.02
C PHE A 123 13.60 -13.69 7.22
N PHE A 124 12.39 -14.25 7.39
CA PHE A 124 11.19 -13.46 7.65
C PHE A 124 11.30 -12.68 8.97
N ILE A 125 11.73 -13.31 10.04
CA ILE A 125 11.89 -12.66 11.35
C ILE A 125 12.92 -11.53 11.29
N GLU A 126 14.02 -11.74 10.56
CA GLU A 126 15.06 -10.73 10.40
C GLU A 126 14.64 -9.58 9.50
N SER A 127 13.89 -9.87 8.45
CA SER A 127 13.67 -8.93 7.35
C SER A 127 12.27 -8.35 7.29
N GLY A 128 11.29 -8.96 7.88
CA GLY A 128 9.89 -8.61 7.65
C GLY A 128 9.41 -8.86 6.23
N SER A 129 10.17 -9.65 5.45
CA SER A 129 9.87 -9.97 4.06
C SER A 129 9.81 -11.48 3.86
N ILE A 130 9.29 -11.92 2.72
CA ILE A 130 9.16 -13.33 2.37
C ILE A 130 10.07 -13.64 1.20
N SER A 131 11.01 -14.59 1.38
CA SER A 131 12.01 -14.96 0.38
C SER A 131 11.43 -15.50 -0.93
N THR A 132 10.21 -16.03 -0.90
CA THR A 132 9.53 -16.66 -2.04
C THR A 132 8.62 -15.69 -2.81
N LEU A 133 8.59 -14.40 -2.47
CA LEU A 133 7.83 -13.43 -3.24
C LEU A 133 8.34 -13.36 -4.69
N PRO A 134 7.42 -13.33 -5.69
CA PRO A 134 7.81 -13.31 -7.09
C PRO A 134 8.43 -11.96 -7.49
N GLY A 135 9.25 -11.99 -8.53
CA GLY A 135 9.86 -10.80 -9.13
C GLY A 135 10.60 -9.93 -8.12
N SER A 136 10.40 -8.63 -8.20
CA SER A 136 11.01 -7.62 -7.32
C SER A 136 10.21 -7.32 -6.06
N LEU A 137 9.20 -8.09 -5.69
CA LEU A 137 8.43 -7.83 -4.46
C LEU A 137 9.30 -7.87 -3.18
N THR A 138 10.44 -8.55 -3.23
CA THR A 138 11.56 -8.31 -2.33
C THR A 138 12.63 -7.59 -3.15
N LEU A 139 12.66 -6.28 -3.08
CA LEU A 139 13.36 -5.44 -4.07
C LEU A 139 14.86 -5.76 -4.22
N ILE A 140 15.51 -6.16 -3.13
CA ILE A 140 16.93 -6.55 -3.17
C ILE A 140 17.19 -7.74 -4.11
N LYS A 141 16.20 -8.62 -4.32
CA LYS A 141 16.34 -9.74 -5.28
C LYS A 141 16.59 -9.25 -6.70
N ARG A 142 16.14 -8.03 -7.00
CA ARG A 142 16.44 -7.37 -8.27
C ARG A 142 17.95 -7.19 -8.48
N LEU A 143 18.69 -6.80 -7.46
CA LEU A 143 20.14 -6.64 -7.58
C LEU A 143 20.85 -7.98 -7.82
N LEU A 144 20.38 -9.05 -7.16
CA LEU A 144 20.89 -10.39 -7.44
C LEU A 144 20.61 -10.83 -8.88
N PHE A 145 19.42 -10.54 -9.40
CA PHE A 145 19.08 -10.80 -10.80
C PHE A 145 20.06 -10.06 -11.73
N GLU A 146 20.37 -8.79 -11.45
CA GLU A 146 21.32 -8.04 -12.25
C GLU A 146 22.74 -8.62 -12.17
N GLU A 147 23.18 -9.08 -10.99
CA GLU A 147 24.49 -9.73 -10.83
C GLU A 147 24.62 -11.02 -11.63
N LEU A 148 23.54 -11.81 -11.72
CA LEU A 148 23.56 -13.13 -12.36
C LEU A 148 23.25 -13.07 -13.85
N GLU A 149 22.25 -12.29 -14.24
CA GLU A 149 21.69 -12.33 -15.59
C GLU A 149 22.09 -11.11 -16.45
N ARG A 150 22.41 -9.98 -15.82
CA ARG A 150 22.71 -8.72 -16.52
C ARG A 150 23.92 -7.97 -15.95
N PRO A 151 25.06 -8.64 -15.68
CA PRO A 151 26.21 -8.02 -15.02
C PRO A 151 26.76 -6.81 -15.79
N HIS A 152 26.70 -6.82 -17.13
CA HIS A 152 27.17 -5.70 -17.97
C HIS A 152 26.36 -4.40 -17.80
N ILE A 153 25.11 -4.48 -17.30
CA ILE A 153 24.28 -3.32 -16.92
C ILE A 153 24.70 -2.85 -15.55
N LEU A 154 24.81 -3.80 -14.62
CA LEU A 154 25.17 -3.52 -13.24
C LEU A 154 26.54 -2.85 -13.10
N GLU A 155 27.53 -3.23 -13.93
CA GLU A 155 28.86 -2.61 -13.95
C GLU A 155 28.84 -1.11 -14.26
N LYS A 156 27.88 -0.66 -15.06
CA LYS A 156 27.68 0.75 -15.42
C LYS A 156 26.88 1.54 -14.41
N ALA A 157 26.20 0.85 -13.48
CA ALA A 157 25.29 1.48 -12.54
C ALA A 157 26.06 2.18 -11.41
N GLU A 158 25.70 3.42 -11.13
CA GLU A 158 26.19 4.24 -10.01
C GLU A 158 25.23 4.19 -8.83
N GLN A 159 23.91 4.09 -9.09
CA GLN A 159 22.87 4.10 -8.07
C GLN A 159 21.73 3.14 -8.44
N PHE A 160 21.06 2.64 -7.41
CA PHE A 160 19.79 1.94 -7.50
C PHE A 160 18.73 2.76 -6.77
N ALA A 161 17.78 3.30 -7.50
CA ALA A 161 16.78 4.22 -6.97
C ALA A 161 15.37 3.65 -7.03
N THR A 162 14.63 3.79 -5.95
CA THR A 162 13.19 3.49 -5.94
C THR A 162 12.43 4.44 -6.87
N TYR A 163 11.30 4.00 -7.37
CA TYR A 163 10.56 4.72 -8.40
C TYR A 163 10.10 6.13 -7.99
N PRO A 164 9.60 6.37 -6.76
CA PRO A 164 9.27 7.74 -6.33
C PRO A 164 10.48 8.68 -6.39
N THR A 165 11.66 8.14 -6.09
CA THR A 165 12.92 8.90 -6.16
C THR A 165 13.30 9.26 -7.61
N LEU A 166 13.04 8.37 -8.57
CA LEU A 166 13.20 8.67 -10.00
C LEU A 166 12.22 9.76 -10.45
N MET A 167 10.96 9.70 -10.00
CA MET A 167 9.97 10.75 -10.27
C MET A 167 10.45 12.10 -9.73
N SER A 168 10.95 12.12 -8.51
CA SER A 168 11.53 13.35 -7.91
C SER A 168 12.71 13.87 -8.73
N GLY A 169 13.60 12.97 -9.20
CA GLY A 169 14.72 13.30 -10.07
C GLY A 169 14.30 13.91 -11.41
N HIS A 170 13.17 13.46 -11.96
CA HIS A 170 12.58 14.05 -13.16
C HIS A 170 12.23 15.52 -12.95
N PHE A 171 11.56 15.85 -11.82
CA PHE A 171 11.21 17.23 -11.48
C PHE A 171 12.42 18.09 -11.10
N LEU A 172 13.54 17.48 -10.69
CA LEU A 172 14.83 18.12 -10.50
C LEU A 172 15.63 18.28 -11.82
N GLY A 173 14.96 18.31 -12.98
CA GLY A 173 15.60 18.46 -14.28
C GLY A 173 16.24 17.17 -14.82
N LYS A 174 15.64 16.03 -14.54
CA LYS A 174 16.17 14.69 -14.83
C LYS A 174 17.45 14.37 -14.06
N ASN A 175 17.60 14.94 -12.87
CA ASN A 175 18.76 14.71 -12.02
C ASN A 175 18.56 13.49 -11.10
N TYR A 176 18.53 12.30 -11.71
CA TYR A 176 18.25 11.04 -11.02
C TYR A 176 19.32 10.67 -9.98
N LEU A 177 20.59 10.91 -10.27
CA LEU A 177 21.68 10.64 -9.32
C LEU A 177 21.57 11.51 -8.06
N GLN A 178 21.22 12.79 -8.21
CA GLN A 178 21.03 13.66 -7.05
C GLN A 178 19.85 13.19 -6.20
N SER A 179 18.72 12.89 -6.81
CA SER A 179 17.53 12.47 -6.06
C SER A 179 17.72 11.12 -5.38
N SER A 180 18.39 10.16 -6.04
CA SER A 180 18.63 8.82 -5.49
C SER A 180 19.54 8.82 -4.27
N LYS A 181 20.44 9.80 -4.16
CA LYS A 181 21.30 9.98 -2.98
C LYS A 181 20.53 10.41 -1.73
N LEU A 182 19.33 10.94 -1.92
CA LEU A 182 18.51 11.59 -0.90
C LEU A 182 17.10 10.96 -0.79
N ALA A 183 17.02 9.63 -0.95
CA ALA A 183 15.75 8.91 -0.92
C ALA A 183 15.06 8.96 0.45
N GLY A 184 13.73 8.91 0.45
CA GLY A 184 12.94 8.85 1.68
C GLY A 184 13.16 7.56 2.49
N ASN A 185 13.07 7.63 3.80
CA ASN A 185 13.36 6.53 4.72
C ASN A 185 12.42 5.33 4.53
N GLU A 186 11.14 5.55 4.21
CA GLU A 186 10.14 4.49 4.09
C GLU A 186 10.48 3.49 2.98
N HIS A 187 11.30 3.89 2.01
CA HIS A 187 11.75 3.01 0.94
C HIS A 187 12.68 1.89 1.40
N SER A 188 13.33 2.07 2.53
CA SER A 188 14.34 1.12 2.99
C SER A 188 13.77 -0.26 3.32
N TYR A 189 12.50 -0.38 3.66
CA TYR A 189 11.86 -1.68 3.94
C TYR A 189 11.73 -2.57 2.70
N TRP A 190 11.59 -1.99 1.52
CA TRP A 190 11.55 -2.75 0.27
C TRP A 190 12.88 -3.37 -0.11
N MET A 191 13.99 -2.86 0.43
CA MET A 191 15.33 -3.40 0.26
C MET A 191 15.67 -4.56 1.20
N CYS A 192 14.68 -5.19 1.85
CA CYS A 192 14.89 -6.09 2.95
C CYS A 192 15.68 -5.43 4.07
N HIS A 193 15.24 -4.44 4.56
CA HIS A 193 15.75 -3.70 5.56
C HIS A 193 16.79 -2.89 5.32
N SER A 194 16.44 -2.43 4.55
CA SER A 194 16.40 -1.42 5.36
C SER A 194 17.65 -1.11 6.05
N GLY A 195 18.07 -2.03 6.62
CA GLY A 195 18.96 -1.89 7.67
C GLY A 195 20.27 -1.31 7.37
N ALA A 196 20.68 -1.39 6.18
CA ALA A 196 22.04 -0.97 5.85
C ALA A 196 22.31 0.51 6.14
N ARG A 197 21.31 1.37 6.09
CA ARG A 197 21.50 2.81 6.29
C ARG A 197 20.38 3.51 7.04
N ASN A 198 19.30 2.84 7.31
CA ASN A 198 18.21 3.39 8.08
C ASN A 198 18.35 3.00 9.54
N ILE A 199 18.68 3.98 10.37
CA ILE A 199 18.82 3.80 11.82
C ILE A 199 17.49 3.44 12.52
N ASN A 200 16.37 3.73 11.85
CA ASN A 200 15.02 3.41 12.34
C ASN A 200 14.51 2.06 11.82
N ALA A 201 15.37 1.29 11.15
CA ALA A 201 15.05 -0.07 10.75
C ALA A 201 14.69 -0.94 11.94
N ILE A 202 14.01 -2.04 11.67
CA ILE A 202 13.67 -3.03 12.69
C ILE A 202 14.90 -3.33 13.55
N PRO A 203 14.83 -3.14 14.87
CA PRO A 203 15.95 -3.42 15.75
C PRO A 203 16.45 -4.85 15.56
N GLY A 204 17.73 -5.03 15.26
CA GLY A 204 18.34 -6.34 15.02
C GLY A 204 18.17 -6.92 13.61
N ALA A 205 17.39 -6.29 12.75
CA ALA A 205 17.28 -6.68 11.34
C ALA A 205 18.54 -6.30 10.57
N LYS A 206 19.57 -7.11 10.68
CA LYS A 206 20.72 -7.10 9.77
C LYS A 206 20.44 -8.14 8.71
N SER A 207 20.13 -7.72 7.50
CA SER A 207 19.94 -8.67 6.43
C SER A 207 21.25 -9.35 6.09
N ARG A 208 21.37 -10.60 6.46
CA ARG A 208 22.43 -11.49 6.00
C ARG A 208 22.51 -11.54 4.47
N VAL A 209 21.40 -11.29 3.79
CA VAL A 209 21.29 -11.29 2.33
C VAL A 209 21.92 -10.04 1.74
N CYS A 210 21.67 -8.87 2.33
CA CYS A 210 22.21 -7.60 1.82
C CYS A 210 23.75 -7.60 1.73
N ASP A 211 24.42 -8.23 2.70
CA ASP A 211 25.88 -8.31 2.72
C ASP A 211 26.45 -9.32 1.69
N LYS A 212 25.63 -10.27 1.24
CA LYS A 212 26.02 -11.28 0.26
C LYS A 212 25.79 -10.86 -1.18
N ILE A 213 24.99 -9.82 -1.42
CA ILE A 213 24.78 -9.21 -2.73
C ILE A 213 25.78 -8.07 -2.89
N LYS A 214 26.80 -8.27 -3.72
CA LYS A 214 27.99 -7.41 -3.83
C LYS A 214 27.65 -5.97 -4.22
N SER A 215 26.67 -5.80 -5.12
CA SER A 215 26.23 -4.50 -5.63
C SER A 215 25.42 -3.70 -4.61
N PHE A 216 24.84 -4.35 -3.60
CA PHE A 216 23.89 -3.74 -2.69
C PHE A 216 24.43 -2.47 -2.02
N ARG A 217 25.57 -2.59 -1.29
CA ARG A 217 26.13 -1.45 -0.56
C ARG A 217 26.65 -0.35 -1.49
N ARG A 218 27.13 -0.71 -2.66
CA ARG A 218 27.66 0.24 -3.64
C ARG A 218 26.55 1.11 -4.25
N LEU A 219 25.38 0.52 -4.50
CA LEU A 219 24.30 1.16 -5.25
C LEU A 219 23.20 1.79 -4.39
N LEU A 220 23.26 1.60 -3.07
CA LEU A 220 22.28 2.23 -2.17
C LEU A 220 22.46 3.75 -2.11
N PRO A 221 21.37 4.49 -1.78
CA PRO A 221 21.44 5.89 -1.46
C PRO A 221 22.49 6.18 -0.38
N GLU A 222 23.25 7.25 -0.53
CA GLU A 222 24.24 7.68 0.47
C GLU A 222 23.55 8.11 1.77
N HIS A 223 22.39 8.74 1.64
CA HIS A 223 21.60 9.26 2.75
C HIS A 223 20.13 8.91 2.59
N SER A 224 19.52 8.48 3.70
CA SER A 224 18.06 8.40 3.80
C SER A 224 17.56 9.67 4.45
N HIS A 225 16.61 10.33 3.81
CA HIS A 225 15.89 11.48 4.34
C HIS A 225 14.51 11.08 4.80
N LEU A 226 13.96 11.85 5.72
CA LEU A 226 12.52 11.78 6.00
C LEU A 226 11.76 12.21 4.74
N ALA A 227 10.67 11.53 4.41
CA ALA A 227 9.92 11.77 3.17
C ALA A 227 9.41 13.23 3.03
N TYR A 228 9.26 13.93 4.16
CA TYR A 228 8.83 15.34 4.24
C TYR A 228 9.99 16.35 4.31
N LYS A 229 11.22 15.94 4.05
CA LYS A 229 12.35 16.87 3.89
C LYS A 229 12.64 17.08 2.41
N LYS A 230 12.57 18.32 1.95
CA LYS A 230 12.81 18.66 0.54
C LYS A 230 14.16 18.18 0.06
N VAL A 231 14.22 17.65 -1.14
CA VAL A 231 15.48 17.23 -1.81
C VAL A 231 16.02 18.28 -2.78
N GLY A 232 15.20 19.25 -3.15
CA GLY A 232 15.65 20.33 -4.05
C GLY A 232 14.50 21.27 -4.43
N ILE A 233 14.77 22.07 -5.44
CA ILE A 233 13.85 23.02 -6.05
C ILE A 233 13.80 22.71 -7.54
N VAL A 234 12.62 22.81 -8.16
CA VAL A 234 12.46 22.63 -9.59
C VAL A 234 13.31 23.69 -10.33
N PRO A 235 14.19 23.29 -11.26
CA PRO A 235 15.04 24.24 -11.99
C PRO A 235 14.20 25.26 -12.78
N THR A 236 14.71 26.49 -12.91
CA THR A 236 14.00 27.62 -13.56
C THR A 236 13.57 27.29 -14.99
N GLU A 237 14.37 26.57 -15.76
CA GLU A 237 13.99 26.16 -17.12
C GLU A 237 12.78 25.21 -17.09
N LYS A 238 12.77 24.29 -16.13
CA LYS A 238 11.68 23.34 -15.95
C LYS A 238 10.42 24.04 -15.41
N THR A 239 10.55 25.01 -14.47
CA THR A 239 9.39 25.78 -14.00
C THR A 239 8.74 26.58 -15.11
N LYS A 240 9.53 27.21 -15.96
CA LYS A 240 9.03 27.92 -17.15
C LYS A 240 8.33 26.97 -18.12
N SER A 241 8.91 25.80 -18.41
CA SER A 241 8.30 24.81 -19.32
C SER A 241 6.99 24.27 -18.78
N LEU A 242 6.86 24.05 -17.48
CA LEU A 242 5.66 23.56 -16.81
C LEU A 242 4.67 24.66 -16.43
N ARG A 243 5.05 25.94 -16.58
CA ARG A 243 4.25 27.10 -16.16
C ARG A 243 3.85 27.04 -14.68
N ILE A 244 4.78 26.65 -13.82
CA ILE A 244 4.66 26.64 -12.37
C ILE A 244 5.59 27.70 -11.76
N PRO A 245 5.38 28.11 -10.50
CA PRO A 245 6.22 29.12 -9.85
C PRO A 245 7.69 28.69 -9.72
N ASP A 246 8.60 29.65 -9.87
CA ASP A 246 9.97 29.48 -9.42
C ASP A 246 9.97 29.16 -7.90
N MET A 247 10.97 28.47 -7.40
CA MET A 247 11.08 28.04 -6.01
C MET A 247 10.10 26.92 -5.58
N THR A 248 9.35 26.30 -6.52
CA THR A 248 8.59 25.07 -6.23
C THR A 248 9.53 23.99 -5.69
N ILE A 249 9.31 23.55 -4.45
CA ILE A 249 10.15 22.52 -3.81
C ILE A 249 9.78 21.12 -4.32
N VAL A 250 10.77 20.22 -4.31
CA VAL A 250 10.57 18.79 -4.63
C VAL A 250 10.83 17.96 -3.38
N MET A 251 9.88 17.05 -3.11
CA MET A 251 9.98 16.07 -2.03
C MET A 251 10.64 14.78 -2.54
N PRO A 252 11.24 13.93 -1.67
CA PRO A 252 11.87 12.66 -2.08
C PRO A 252 10.90 11.68 -2.76
N GLY A 253 9.60 11.90 -2.55
CA GLY A 253 8.56 10.95 -2.91
C GLY A 253 8.43 9.81 -1.92
N GLY A 254 7.39 8.99 -2.07
CA GLY A 254 7.09 7.92 -1.14
C GLY A 254 6.33 6.75 -1.74
N HIS A 255 6.25 5.68 -0.94
CA HIS A 255 5.49 4.49 -1.25
C HIS A 255 4.00 4.72 -0.98
N ASP A 256 3.13 4.22 -1.87
CA ASP A 256 1.68 4.42 -1.82
C ASP A 256 1.05 4.00 -0.48
N THR A 257 1.34 2.80 -0.02
CA THR A 257 0.81 2.31 1.27
C THR A 257 1.32 3.13 2.45
N CYS A 258 2.59 3.54 2.47
CA CYS A 258 3.12 4.37 3.55
C CYS A 258 2.42 5.73 3.58
N PHE A 259 2.19 6.32 2.42
CA PHE A 259 1.55 7.63 2.33
C PHE A 259 0.04 7.55 2.61
N SER A 260 -0.62 6.43 2.29
CA SER A 260 -2.04 6.24 2.61
C SER A 260 -2.36 6.29 4.10
N HIS A 261 -1.37 5.99 4.96
CA HIS A 261 -1.55 6.07 6.41
C HIS A 261 -1.51 7.50 6.97
N ILE A 262 -0.92 8.47 6.23
CA ILE A 262 -0.69 9.82 6.73
C ILE A 262 -1.98 10.58 7.01
N PRO A 263 -2.96 10.70 6.07
CA PRO A 263 -4.20 11.41 6.33
C PRO A 263 -5.00 10.76 7.45
N ILE A 264 -4.93 9.43 7.57
CA ILE A 264 -5.62 8.70 8.61
C ILE A 264 -5.02 9.00 9.98
N THR A 265 -3.69 8.93 10.09
CA THR A 265 -2.98 9.21 11.34
C THR A 265 -3.20 10.66 11.79
N SER A 266 -3.05 11.62 10.86
CA SER A 266 -3.25 13.03 11.14
C SER A 266 -4.67 13.31 11.60
N SER A 267 -5.68 12.85 10.85
CA SER A 267 -7.09 13.09 11.19
C SER A 267 -7.51 12.36 12.47
N PHE A 268 -7.03 11.12 12.67
CA PHE A 268 -7.36 10.36 13.88
C PHE A 268 -6.86 11.06 15.13
N TYR A 269 -5.62 11.52 15.15
CA TYR A 269 -5.06 12.20 16.31
C TYR A 269 -5.66 13.61 16.53
N GLN A 270 -6.09 14.28 15.47
CA GLN A 270 -6.79 15.57 15.59
C GLN A 270 -8.22 15.39 16.14
N ASN A 271 -8.96 14.38 15.67
CA ASN A 271 -10.31 14.09 16.15
C ASN A 271 -10.34 13.42 17.53
N PHE A 272 -9.29 12.68 17.88
CA PHE A 272 -9.14 11.98 19.15
C PHE A 272 -7.84 12.37 19.86
N PRO A 273 -7.71 13.59 20.42
CA PRO A 273 -6.45 14.08 21.00
C PRO A 273 -5.87 13.18 22.12
N LYS A 274 -6.73 12.46 22.86
CA LYS A 274 -6.32 11.49 23.89
C LYS A 274 -5.62 10.26 23.31
N MET A 275 -5.75 10.03 22.00
CA MET A 275 -5.11 8.94 21.25
C MET A 275 -3.79 9.37 20.62
N LYS A 276 -3.41 10.65 20.68
CA LYS A 276 -2.14 11.13 20.10
C LYS A 276 -0.95 10.33 20.63
N GLY A 277 -0.18 9.72 19.70
CA GLY A 277 0.95 8.87 20.03
C GLY A 277 0.61 7.46 20.55
N LYS A 278 -0.68 7.11 20.64
CA LYS A 278 -1.11 5.74 20.97
C LYS A 278 -1.34 4.93 19.68
N PRO A 279 -1.19 3.59 19.75
CA PRO A 279 -1.40 2.75 18.58
C PRO A 279 -2.87 2.69 18.15
N PHE A 280 -3.07 2.52 16.85
CA PHE A 280 -4.34 2.13 16.23
C PHE A 280 -4.05 1.25 15.00
N ILE A 281 -5.06 0.56 14.52
CA ILE A 281 -4.97 -0.25 13.30
C ILE A 281 -5.69 0.51 12.19
N HIS A 282 -4.97 0.86 11.14
CA HIS A 282 -5.58 1.31 9.89
C HIS A 282 -5.91 0.08 9.05
N LEU A 283 -7.19 -0.08 8.68
CA LEU A 283 -7.68 -1.16 7.83
C LEU A 283 -8.22 -0.56 6.52
N GLU A 284 -7.47 -0.70 5.46
CA GLU A 284 -7.87 -0.30 4.12
C GLU A 284 -8.55 -1.46 3.41
N ILE A 285 -9.77 -1.25 2.89
CA ILE A 285 -10.57 -2.26 2.19
C ILE A 285 -10.73 -1.86 0.73
N GLY A 286 -9.74 -2.23 -0.07
CA GLY A 286 -9.69 -2.06 -1.52
C GLY A 286 -9.67 -3.41 -2.25
N THR A 287 -9.05 -3.48 -3.43
CA THR A 287 -8.74 -4.74 -4.12
C THR A 287 -7.95 -5.68 -3.22
N TRP A 288 -6.99 -5.13 -2.51
CA TRP A 288 -6.34 -5.73 -1.34
C TRP A 288 -7.01 -5.21 -0.07
N THR A 289 -7.14 -6.08 0.92
CA THR A 289 -7.47 -5.69 2.29
C THR A 289 -6.15 -5.64 3.06
N MET A 290 -5.81 -4.47 3.54
CA MET A 290 -4.53 -4.22 4.21
C MET A 290 -4.77 -3.67 5.62
N GLY A 291 -4.24 -4.36 6.63
CA GLY A 291 -4.25 -3.88 8.01
C GLY A 291 -2.84 -3.43 8.40
N ALA A 292 -2.70 -2.26 9.00
CA ALA A 292 -1.43 -1.72 9.45
C ALA A 292 -1.49 -1.28 10.91
N LEU A 293 -0.59 -1.75 11.74
CA LEU A 293 -0.47 -1.34 13.16
C LEU A 293 0.36 -0.06 13.25
N ILE A 294 -0.30 1.07 13.31
CA ILE A 294 0.33 2.39 13.38
C ILE A 294 0.66 2.73 14.83
N GLY A 295 1.82 3.32 15.08
CA GLY A 295 2.23 3.81 16.41
C GLY A 295 2.75 2.74 17.37
N ALA A 296 2.81 1.48 16.95
CA ALA A 296 3.46 0.39 17.68
C ALA A 296 4.09 -0.63 16.73
N PHE A 297 5.01 -1.41 17.26
CA PHE A 297 5.61 -2.53 16.54
C PHE A 297 5.63 -3.77 17.44
N THR A 298 4.97 -4.83 16.98
CA THR A 298 5.03 -6.15 17.61
C THR A 298 6.14 -6.95 16.94
N PRO A 299 7.06 -7.57 17.68
CA PRO A 299 8.10 -8.43 17.10
C PRO A 299 7.50 -9.53 16.22
N LEU A 300 8.15 -9.79 15.10
CA LEU A 300 7.74 -10.87 14.21
C LEU A 300 7.93 -12.23 14.89
N THR A 301 6.98 -13.13 14.66
CA THR A 301 7.02 -14.51 15.15
C THR A 301 6.91 -15.49 13.97
N LYS A 302 7.36 -16.72 14.17
CA LYS A 302 7.21 -17.78 13.17
C LYS A 302 5.75 -18.06 12.81
N ASP A 303 4.81 -17.79 13.73
CA ASP A 303 3.38 -18.00 13.47
C ASP A 303 2.78 -16.98 12.50
N MET A 304 3.46 -15.86 12.28
CA MET A 304 3.09 -14.85 11.28
C MET A 304 3.60 -15.22 9.87
N PHE A 305 4.61 -16.10 9.80
CA PHE A 305 5.22 -16.48 8.52
C PHE A 305 4.21 -17.10 7.56
N GLY A 306 4.20 -16.62 6.32
CA GLY A 306 3.30 -17.12 5.27
C GLY A 306 1.83 -16.74 5.43
N LYS A 307 1.46 -15.96 6.44
CA LYS A 307 0.07 -15.54 6.70
C LYS A 307 -0.26 -14.12 6.20
N GLY A 308 0.47 -13.64 5.22
CA GLY A 308 0.25 -12.30 4.65
C GLY A 308 0.76 -11.16 5.52
N VAL A 309 1.56 -11.44 6.56
CA VAL A 309 2.21 -10.42 7.40
C VAL A 309 3.52 -10.01 6.76
N ILE A 310 3.73 -8.71 6.63
CA ILE A 310 4.99 -8.10 6.15
C ILE A 310 5.31 -6.88 7.01
N VAL A 311 6.52 -6.36 6.91
CA VAL A 311 6.91 -5.09 7.52
C VAL A 311 7.08 -4.03 6.45
N GLN A 312 6.45 -2.88 6.68
CA GLN A 312 6.62 -1.67 5.88
C GLN A 312 7.15 -0.54 6.75
N GLY A 313 7.39 0.63 6.17
CA GLY A 313 7.85 1.79 6.90
C GLY A 313 6.77 2.87 7.01
N THR A 314 6.85 3.69 8.06
CA THR A 314 6.14 4.98 8.14
C THR A 314 6.92 6.06 7.40
N VAL A 315 6.32 7.23 7.27
CA VAL A 315 6.98 8.45 6.78
C VAL A 315 8.24 8.83 7.57
N ASP A 316 8.35 8.36 8.81
CA ASP A 316 9.53 8.52 9.69
C ASP A 316 10.55 7.39 9.55
N GLY A 317 10.28 6.40 8.70
CA GLY A 317 11.09 5.19 8.58
C GLY A 317 10.96 4.21 9.74
N ASN A 318 9.95 4.37 10.60
CA ASN A 318 9.66 3.39 11.65
C ASN A 318 8.99 2.15 11.07
N PRO A 319 9.23 0.95 11.62
CA PRO A 319 8.59 -0.27 11.15
C PRO A 319 7.08 -0.27 11.44
N VAL A 320 6.32 -0.79 10.50
CA VAL A 320 4.88 -1.01 10.60
C VAL A 320 4.58 -2.46 10.25
N LEU A 321 3.98 -3.21 11.17
CA LEU A 321 3.41 -4.50 10.82
C LEU A 321 2.17 -4.29 9.95
N THR A 322 2.22 -4.90 8.79
CA THR A 322 1.14 -4.82 7.82
C THR A 322 0.67 -6.22 7.46
N THR A 323 -0.63 -6.39 7.35
CA THR A 323 -1.26 -7.60 6.82
C THR A 323 -1.87 -7.32 5.47
N MET A 324 -1.87 -8.31 4.58
CA MET A 324 -2.47 -8.16 3.26
C MET A 324 -3.12 -9.45 2.78
N TYR A 325 -4.30 -9.32 2.16
CA TYR A 325 -4.92 -10.39 1.38
C TYR A 325 -5.82 -9.79 0.29
N ALA A 326 -6.08 -10.56 -0.76
CA ALA A 326 -6.85 -10.09 -1.91
C ALA A 326 -8.38 -10.09 -1.67
N GLY A 327 -8.81 -9.52 -0.54
CA GLY A 327 -10.20 -9.60 -0.06
C GLY A 327 -11.21 -8.95 -0.98
N GLY A 328 -10.89 -7.77 -1.51
CA GLY A 328 -11.77 -7.11 -2.47
C GLY A 328 -11.87 -7.85 -3.82
N SER A 329 -10.79 -8.56 -4.21
CA SER A 329 -10.83 -9.43 -5.39
C SER A 329 -11.76 -10.63 -5.18
N ASP A 330 -11.70 -11.28 -4.01
CA ASP A 330 -12.65 -12.35 -3.64
C ASP A 330 -14.10 -11.83 -3.61
N PHE A 331 -14.32 -10.68 -2.99
CA PHE A 331 -15.64 -10.04 -2.92
C PHE A 331 -16.20 -9.72 -4.32
N LYS A 332 -15.37 -9.13 -5.19
CA LYS A 332 -15.73 -8.82 -6.58
C LYS A 332 -16.07 -10.10 -7.37
N TYR A 333 -15.28 -11.16 -7.19
CA TYR A 333 -15.55 -12.45 -7.81
C TYR A 333 -16.92 -13.01 -7.39
N LEU A 334 -17.22 -13.01 -6.08
CA LEU A 334 -18.53 -13.47 -5.55
C LEU A 334 -19.68 -12.64 -6.10
N LYS A 335 -19.51 -11.32 -6.19
CA LYS A 335 -20.48 -10.42 -6.83
C LYS A 335 -20.73 -10.83 -8.27
N GLN A 336 -19.70 -10.98 -9.08
CA GLN A 336 -19.82 -11.38 -10.48
C GLN A 336 -20.50 -12.74 -10.65
N GLN A 337 -20.16 -13.73 -9.81
CA GLN A 337 -20.79 -15.06 -9.84
C GLN A 337 -22.28 -15.00 -9.47
N THR A 338 -22.67 -14.11 -8.58
CA THR A 338 -24.07 -13.90 -8.16
C THR A 338 -24.87 -13.20 -9.26
N GLU A 339 -24.34 -12.11 -9.80
CA GLU A 339 -24.96 -11.33 -10.87
C GLU A 339 -25.11 -12.14 -12.17
N ALA A 340 -24.13 -12.99 -12.50
CA ALA A 340 -24.21 -13.90 -13.64
C ALA A 340 -25.37 -14.92 -13.56
N ARG A 341 -25.95 -15.12 -12.36
CA ARG A 341 -27.14 -15.94 -12.12
C ARG A 341 -28.43 -15.12 -12.08
N GLY A 342 -28.38 -13.84 -12.42
CA GLY A 342 -29.53 -12.92 -12.41
C GLY A 342 -29.96 -12.47 -11.01
N LEU A 343 -29.10 -12.62 -9.99
CA LEU A 343 -29.36 -12.21 -8.61
C LEU A 343 -28.73 -10.85 -8.32
N SER A 344 -29.44 -9.93 -7.63
CA SER A 344 -28.89 -8.66 -7.16
C SER A 344 -27.99 -8.88 -5.96
N PHE A 345 -26.72 -8.42 -6.04
CA PHE A 345 -25.73 -8.57 -4.96
C PHE A 345 -25.79 -7.39 -3.98
N GLU A 346 -26.92 -7.22 -3.33
CA GLU A 346 -27.21 -6.16 -2.35
C GLU A 346 -28.36 -6.57 -1.41
N THR A 347 -28.57 -5.84 -0.33
CA THR A 347 -29.72 -6.05 0.55
C THR A 347 -30.17 -4.75 1.20
N LYS A 348 -31.50 -4.62 1.42
CA LYS A 348 -32.10 -3.53 2.20
C LYS A 348 -32.21 -3.88 3.68
N ASP A 349 -32.29 -5.17 4.01
CA ASP A 349 -32.52 -5.69 5.38
C ASP A 349 -31.29 -6.47 5.90
N ALA A 350 -30.09 -5.86 5.80
CA ALA A 350 -28.83 -6.53 6.07
C ALA A 350 -28.77 -7.27 7.42
N TYR A 351 -29.29 -6.69 8.49
CA TYR A 351 -29.22 -7.31 9.83
C TYR A 351 -30.20 -8.48 9.99
N LYS A 352 -31.38 -8.42 9.34
CA LYS A 352 -32.32 -9.54 9.33
C LYS A 352 -31.72 -10.74 8.60
N ILE A 353 -31.21 -10.52 7.38
CA ILE A 353 -30.59 -11.59 6.59
C ILE A 353 -29.35 -12.13 7.29
N LEU A 354 -28.54 -11.26 7.92
CA LEU A 354 -27.40 -11.69 8.75
C LEU A 354 -27.86 -12.61 9.90
N SER A 355 -28.91 -12.23 10.61
CA SER A 355 -29.48 -13.06 11.70
C SER A 355 -29.90 -14.43 11.20
N ASP A 356 -30.60 -14.49 10.06
CA ASP A 356 -31.02 -15.75 9.44
C ASP A 356 -29.79 -16.61 9.05
N VAL A 357 -28.81 -16.02 8.37
CA VAL A 357 -27.55 -16.71 7.97
C VAL A 357 -26.78 -17.25 9.17
N LEU A 358 -26.66 -16.47 10.25
CA LEU A 358 -25.96 -16.89 11.46
C LEU A 358 -26.73 -17.97 12.24
N THR A 359 -28.06 -17.93 12.22
CA THR A 359 -28.93 -18.94 12.86
C THR A 359 -28.87 -20.25 12.08
N ASP A 360 -29.01 -20.22 10.77
CA ASP A 360 -28.89 -21.39 9.89
C ASP A 360 -27.51 -22.04 9.99
N ASN A 361 -26.45 -21.20 10.07
CA ASN A 361 -25.06 -21.59 10.34
C ASN A 361 -24.60 -22.80 9.49
N ASN A 362 -24.93 -22.82 8.20
CA ASN A 362 -24.75 -23.98 7.31
C ASN A 362 -24.05 -23.64 5.99
N CYS A 363 -23.67 -22.39 5.78
CA CYS A 363 -23.00 -21.93 4.56
C CYS A 363 -21.78 -21.07 4.90
N PHE A 364 -20.64 -21.35 4.28
CA PHE A 364 -19.38 -20.65 4.51
C PHE A 364 -18.70 -20.33 3.19
N VAL A 365 -18.20 -19.12 3.05
CA VAL A 365 -17.32 -18.73 1.94
C VAL A 365 -15.89 -18.75 2.44
N LEU A 366 -15.09 -19.69 1.97
CA LEU A 366 -13.69 -19.78 2.38
C LEU A 366 -12.83 -18.83 1.54
N PRO A 367 -11.82 -18.15 2.12
CA PRO A 367 -10.99 -17.17 1.41
C PRO A 367 -10.20 -17.80 0.27
N ASN A 368 -9.69 -16.97 -0.66
CA ASN A 368 -9.10 -17.38 -1.94
C ASN A 368 -10.13 -18.06 -2.87
N VAL A 369 -11.41 -17.69 -2.76
CA VAL A 369 -12.49 -18.22 -3.60
C VAL A 369 -12.31 -17.77 -5.06
N ASN A 370 -11.72 -16.61 -5.31
CA ASN A 370 -11.24 -16.25 -6.63
C ASN A 370 -9.97 -17.07 -6.95
N PRO A 371 -9.99 -17.93 -8.00
CA PRO A 371 -8.84 -18.80 -8.31
C PRO A 371 -7.53 -18.05 -8.58
N THR A 372 -7.59 -16.78 -8.96
CA THR A 372 -6.40 -15.94 -9.21
C THR A 372 -5.70 -15.46 -7.94
N ASN A 373 -6.36 -15.55 -6.77
CA ASN A 373 -5.83 -15.07 -5.49
C ASN A 373 -5.06 -16.12 -4.68
N ARG A 374 -4.89 -17.33 -5.22
CA ARG A 374 -4.22 -18.42 -4.50
C ARG A 374 -2.78 -18.07 -4.16
N GLY A 375 -2.35 -18.49 -2.98
CA GLY A 375 -0.98 -18.26 -2.48
C GLY A 375 -0.81 -16.97 -1.68
N HIS A 376 -1.87 -16.19 -1.48
CA HIS A 376 -1.82 -14.92 -0.75
C HIS A 376 -2.67 -14.95 0.54
N GLY A 377 -2.37 -14.02 1.45
CA GLY A 377 -3.13 -13.83 2.67
C GLY A 377 -2.86 -14.86 3.77
N PRO A 378 -3.76 -14.94 4.78
CA PRO A 378 -3.51 -15.75 5.99
C PRO A 378 -3.66 -17.25 5.79
N PHE A 379 -4.23 -17.67 4.65
CA PHE A 379 -4.47 -19.08 4.32
C PHE A 379 -3.97 -19.39 2.90
N PRO A 380 -2.64 -19.25 2.64
CA PRO A 380 -2.10 -19.29 1.27
C PRO A 380 -2.25 -20.67 0.59
N ALA A 381 -2.28 -21.75 1.35
CA ALA A 381 -2.48 -23.11 0.82
C ALA A 381 -3.96 -23.45 0.57
N LEU A 382 -4.88 -22.66 1.11
CA LEU A 382 -6.30 -22.93 1.00
C LEU A 382 -6.80 -22.67 -0.43
N LYS A 383 -7.49 -23.66 -0.98
CA LYS A 383 -8.29 -23.51 -2.21
C LYS A 383 -9.69 -23.07 -1.79
N GLY A 384 -9.95 -21.77 -1.89
CA GLY A 384 -11.23 -21.21 -1.49
C GLY A 384 -12.39 -21.83 -2.25
N LYS A 385 -13.51 -21.98 -1.54
CA LYS A 385 -14.76 -22.50 -2.08
C LYS A 385 -15.95 -21.95 -1.29
N ILE A 386 -17.12 -22.12 -1.86
CA ILE A 386 -18.39 -21.88 -1.17
C ILE A 386 -18.87 -23.23 -0.63
N VAL A 387 -18.94 -23.36 0.69
CA VAL A 387 -19.56 -24.51 1.34
C VAL A 387 -21.07 -24.29 1.31
N ASN A 388 -21.85 -25.22 0.73
CA ASN A 388 -23.27 -25.10 0.49
C ASN A 388 -23.64 -24.00 -0.53
N GLU A 389 -23.15 -24.15 -1.77
CA GLU A 389 -23.44 -23.22 -2.87
C GLU A 389 -24.94 -23.02 -3.13
N LYS A 390 -25.76 -24.05 -2.95
CA LYS A 390 -27.21 -23.95 -3.11
C LYS A 390 -27.81 -22.92 -2.15
N TYR A 391 -27.34 -22.88 -0.92
CA TYR A 391 -27.77 -21.89 0.07
C TYR A 391 -27.22 -20.49 -0.28
N PHE A 392 -25.96 -20.41 -0.67
CA PHE A 392 -25.31 -19.14 -1.06
C PHE A 392 -26.07 -18.46 -2.19
N PHE A 393 -26.36 -19.17 -3.28
CA PHE A 393 -27.05 -18.66 -4.44
C PHE A 393 -28.58 -18.74 -4.35
N SER A 394 -29.15 -19.01 -3.17
CA SER A 394 -30.62 -18.99 -3.00
C SER A 394 -31.20 -17.57 -3.05
N SER A 395 -30.40 -16.54 -2.72
CA SER A 395 -30.73 -15.13 -2.98
C SER A 395 -29.46 -14.31 -3.05
N GLY A 396 -29.51 -13.17 -3.76
CA GLY A 396 -28.38 -12.23 -3.82
C GLY A 396 -28.08 -11.57 -2.48
N GLU A 397 -29.12 -11.38 -1.64
CA GLU A 397 -28.96 -10.85 -0.28
C GLU A 397 -28.12 -11.77 0.61
N LYS A 398 -28.39 -13.09 0.58
CA LYS A 398 -27.58 -14.08 1.31
C LYS A 398 -26.14 -14.10 0.82
N ALA A 399 -25.95 -14.06 -0.51
CA ALA A 399 -24.62 -13.99 -1.11
C ALA A 399 -23.85 -12.75 -0.65
N PHE A 400 -24.49 -11.59 -0.61
CA PHE A 400 -23.91 -10.34 -0.12
C PHE A 400 -23.50 -10.43 1.36
N ILE A 401 -24.39 -10.97 2.22
CA ILE A 401 -24.11 -11.13 3.66
C ILE A 401 -22.94 -12.11 3.90
N LEU A 402 -22.94 -13.24 3.21
CA LEU A 402 -21.89 -14.26 3.35
C LEU A 402 -20.53 -13.76 2.87
N ALA A 403 -20.49 -12.93 1.82
CA ALA A 403 -19.27 -12.29 1.37
C ALA A 403 -18.73 -11.26 2.39
N ASN A 404 -19.62 -10.48 3.04
CA ASN A 404 -19.24 -9.57 4.12
C ASN A 404 -18.74 -10.32 5.35
N LEU A 405 -19.38 -11.44 5.73
CA LEU A 405 -18.93 -12.31 6.83
C LEU A 405 -17.53 -12.86 6.55
N MET A 406 -17.28 -13.42 5.36
CA MET A 406 -15.95 -13.88 4.96
C MET A 406 -14.92 -12.77 5.12
N SER A 407 -15.17 -11.61 4.51
CA SER A 407 -14.23 -10.48 4.54
C SER A 407 -13.94 -10.02 5.97
N SER A 408 -14.96 -9.93 6.82
CA SER A 408 -14.81 -9.49 8.22
C SER A 408 -14.07 -10.54 9.07
N LEU A 409 -14.33 -11.83 8.85
CA LEU A 409 -13.67 -12.93 9.58
C LEU A 409 -12.17 -12.99 9.24
N VAL A 410 -11.83 -12.87 7.96
CA VAL A 410 -10.42 -12.85 7.53
C VAL A 410 -9.72 -11.59 8.04
N ALA A 411 -10.36 -10.42 7.97
CA ALA A 411 -9.81 -9.19 8.53
C ALA A 411 -9.60 -9.28 10.04
N SER A 412 -10.56 -9.85 10.79
CA SER A 412 -10.44 -10.08 12.23
C SER A 412 -9.27 -11.00 12.58
N TYR A 413 -9.08 -12.07 11.81
CA TYR A 413 -7.94 -12.98 11.97
C TYR A 413 -6.61 -12.25 11.72
N HIS A 414 -6.49 -11.47 10.64
CA HIS A 414 -5.32 -10.67 10.32
C HIS A 414 -4.98 -9.65 11.42
N ILE A 415 -5.98 -8.94 11.92
CA ILE A 415 -5.82 -7.99 13.03
C ILE A 415 -5.27 -8.69 14.26
N GLY A 416 -5.74 -9.90 14.57
CA GLY A 416 -5.24 -10.72 15.66
C GLY A 416 -3.77 -11.14 15.52
N LEU A 417 -3.25 -11.22 14.28
CA LEU A 417 -1.83 -11.54 14.05
C LEU A 417 -0.89 -10.37 14.40
N ILE A 418 -1.33 -9.12 14.24
CA ILE A 418 -0.51 -7.92 14.42
C ILE A 418 -0.73 -7.22 15.76
N SER A 419 -1.85 -7.49 16.43
CA SER A 419 -2.14 -6.94 17.75
C SER A 419 -3.15 -7.81 18.50
N ASP A 420 -2.83 -8.21 19.71
CA ASP A 420 -3.72 -8.89 20.67
C ASP A 420 -4.39 -7.92 21.66
N ASP A 421 -3.88 -6.69 21.80
CA ASP A 421 -4.44 -5.66 22.67
C ASP A 421 -5.80 -5.16 22.15
N LYS A 422 -6.87 -5.49 22.85
CA LYS A 422 -8.25 -5.12 22.50
C LYS A 422 -8.53 -3.62 22.66
N ASN A 423 -7.68 -2.87 23.32
CA ASN A 423 -7.82 -1.41 23.46
C ASN A 423 -7.30 -0.65 22.25
N VAL A 424 -6.58 -1.31 21.34
CA VAL A 424 -6.12 -0.70 20.09
C VAL A 424 -7.31 -0.59 19.13
N PRO A 425 -7.80 0.62 18.80
CA PRO A 425 -8.95 0.80 17.93
C PRO A 425 -8.60 0.49 16.46
N ILE A 426 -9.63 0.27 15.66
CA ILE A 426 -9.54 0.04 14.22
C ILE A 426 -10.15 1.22 13.49
N VAL A 427 -9.45 1.73 12.47
CA VAL A 427 -9.94 2.77 11.58
C VAL A 427 -10.03 2.22 10.16
N ILE A 428 -11.23 2.21 9.60
CA ILE A 428 -11.54 1.61 8.28
C ILE A 428 -11.57 2.70 7.21
N THR A 429 -10.94 2.40 6.05
CA THR A 429 -10.99 3.21 4.84
C THR A 429 -11.24 2.36 3.61
N GLY A 430 -11.33 3.00 2.44
CA GLY A 430 -11.45 2.32 1.16
C GLY A 430 -12.89 2.00 0.75
N GLY A 431 -13.03 1.55 -0.50
CA GLY A 431 -14.35 1.33 -1.11
C GLY A 431 -15.21 0.25 -0.44
N GLY A 432 -14.59 -0.73 0.22
CA GLY A 432 -15.29 -1.78 0.98
C GLY A 432 -15.86 -1.29 2.32
N ALA A 433 -15.49 -0.09 2.77
CA ALA A 433 -16.05 0.55 3.96
C ALA A 433 -17.46 1.13 3.74
N LYS A 434 -17.95 1.10 2.51
CA LYS A 434 -19.31 1.55 2.18
C LYS A 434 -20.35 0.67 2.90
N GLY A 435 -21.13 1.31 3.76
CA GLY A 435 -22.12 0.64 4.58
C GLY A 435 -21.61 0.24 5.97
N LYS A 436 -22.56 0.16 6.89
CA LYS A 436 -22.28 -0.02 8.32
C LYS A 436 -21.91 -1.47 8.69
N LEU A 437 -22.42 -2.43 7.89
CA LEU A 437 -22.43 -3.86 8.22
C LEU A 437 -21.03 -4.43 8.51
N PHE A 438 -20.05 -4.15 7.64
CA PHE A 438 -18.68 -4.67 7.79
C PHE A 438 -18.05 -4.21 9.12
N GLY A 439 -18.19 -2.92 9.44
CA GLY A 439 -17.65 -2.36 10.68
C GLY A 439 -18.30 -2.94 11.93
N ASP A 440 -19.63 -3.17 11.91
CA ASP A 440 -20.38 -3.74 13.04
C ASP A 440 -20.02 -5.21 13.26
N ILE A 441 -19.89 -6.00 12.18
CA ILE A 441 -19.40 -7.38 12.26
C ILE A 441 -17.98 -7.39 12.84
N LEU A 442 -17.09 -6.54 12.31
CA LEU A 442 -15.70 -6.49 12.75
C LEU A 442 -15.56 -6.07 14.23
N SER A 443 -16.34 -5.07 14.66
CA SER A 443 -16.40 -4.65 16.07
C SER A 443 -16.86 -5.78 16.98
N SER A 444 -17.88 -6.53 16.55
CA SER A 444 -18.41 -7.68 17.30
C SER A 444 -17.43 -8.85 17.36
N LEU A 445 -16.68 -9.12 16.28
CA LEU A 445 -15.67 -10.18 16.22
C LEU A 445 -14.44 -9.86 17.08
N THR A 446 -13.98 -8.61 17.00
CA THR A 446 -12.70 -8.21 17.60
C THR A 446 -12.84 -7.70 19.04
N ASN A 447 -14.04 -7.32 19.46
CA ASN A 447 -14.32 -6.58 20.69
C ASN A 447 -13.46 -5.31 20.82
N ARG A 448 -13.31 -4.57 19.71
CA ARG A 448 -12.55 -3.31 19.61
C ARG A 448 -13.47 -2.18 19.20
N GLU A 449 -13.06 -0.96 19.51
CA GLU A 449 -13.66 0.20 18.88
C GLU A 449 -13.28 0.21 17.39
N VAL A 450 -14.28 0.34 16.53
CA VAL A 450 -14.12 0.38 15.08
C VAL A 450 -14.74 1.68 14.57
N TYR A 451 -13.97 2.42 13.79
CA TYR A 451 -14.38 3.69 13.20
C TYR A 451 -14.27 3.64 11.69
N THR A 452 -15.24 4.18 10.99
CA THR A 452 -15.15 4.44 9.55
C THR A 452 -15.00 5.93 9.33
N ILE A 453 -14.09 6.32 8.43
CA ILE A 453 -13.82 7.70 8.07
C ILE A 453 -14.70 8.12 6.91
N TYR A 454 -15.28 9.31 7.04
CA TYR A 454 -16.14 9.91 6.02
C TYR A 454 -15.65 11.30 5.62
N THR A 455 -15.82 11.61 4.36
CA THR A 455 -15.72 12.94 3.79
C THR A 455 -16.91 13.81 4.21
N PRO A 456 -16.88 15.12 4.02
CA PRO A 456 -18.04 16.00 4.29
C PRO A 456 -19.31 15.61 3.55
N ASP A 457 -19.19 15.00 2.36
CA ASP A 457 -20.32 14.56 1.55
C ASP A 457 -20.96 13.25 2.07
N GLY A 458 -20.43 12.70 3.15
CA GLY A 458 -20.93 11.47 3.78
C GLY A 458 -20.47 10.18 3.10
N GLU A 459 -19.54 10.26 2.15
CA GLU A 459 -18.90 9.10 1.54
C GLU A 459 -17.67 8.65 2.33
N PRO A 460 -17.34 7.35 2.38
CA PRO A 460 -16.09 6.88 2.96
C PRO A 460 -14.87 7.50 2.26
N LEU A 461 -13.85 7.85 3.04
CA LEU A 461 -12.59 8.35 2.49
C LEU A 461 -11.87 7.24 1.71
N VAL A 462 -11.66 7.45 0.42
CA VAL A 462 -11.07 6.46 -0.50
C VAL A 462 -9.68 6.88 -0.99
N GLU A 463 -9.53 8.15 -1.40
CA GLU A 463 -8.29 8.68 -1.99
C GLU A 463 -7.29 9.10 -0.90
N THR A 464 -6.72 8.13 -0.22
CA THR A 464 -5.80 8.37 0.91
C THR A 464 -4.35 8.57 0.47
N THR A 465 -3.93 7.90 -0.60
CA THR A 465 -2.52 7.88 -1.08
C THR A 465 -2.08 9.25 -1.60
N SER A 466 -2.81 9.82 -2.55
CA SER A 466 -2.50 11.14 -3.12
C SER A 466 -2.68 12.26 -2.10
N LEU A 467 -3.68 12.15 -1.24
CA LEU A 467 -3.86 13.07 -0.12
C LEU A 467 -2.68 13.01 0.87
N GLY A 468 -2.16 11.81 1.16
CA GLY A 468 -0.95 11.64 1.98
C GLY A 468 0.26 12.33 1.36
N ALA A 469 0.44 12.21 0.05
CA ALA A 469 1.49 12.92 -0.67
C ALA A 469 1.31 14.44 -0.61
N ALA A 470 0.08 14.93 -0.71
CA ALA A 470 -0.22 16.36 -0.56
C ALA A 470 0.12 16.87 0.85
N ILE A 471 -0.21 16.09 1.90
CA ILE A 471 0.15 16.41 3.29
C ILE A 471 1.67 16.45 3.46
N VAL A 472 2.41 15.51 2.85
CA VAL A 472 3.89 15.51 2.84
C VAL A 472 4.43 16.77 2.16
N GLY A 473 3.88 17.17 1.02
CA GLY A 473 4.24 18.41 0.32
C GLY A 473 4.00 19.66 1.18
N LYS A 474 2.83 19.75 1.85
CA LYS A 474 2.51 20.84 2.80
C LYS A 474 3.48 20.87 3.97
N ALA A 475 3.72 19.71 4.58
CA ALA A 475 4.63 19.57 5.71
C ALA A 475 6.06 19.96 5.35
N GLY A 476 6.54 19.51 4.20
CA GLY A 476 7.87 19.85 3.68
C GLY A 476 8.03 21.35 3.39
N TYR A 477 7.01 22.00 2.85
CA TYR A 477 7.02 23.44 2.63
C TYR A 477 7.06 24.21 3.95
N LEU A 478 6.28 23.78 4.95
CA LEU A 478 6.22 24.40 6.28
C LEU A 478 7.38 23.95 7.20
N ASN A 479 8.15 22.94 6.79
CA ASN A 479 9.21 22.30 7.60
C ASN A 479 8.71 21.77 8.95
N ILE A 480 7.52 21.17 8.95
CA ILE A 480 6.89 20.50 10.09
C ILE A 480 6.77 19.00 9.86
N HIS A 481 6.35 18.25 10.87
CA HIS A 481 6.01 16.83 10.71
C HIS A 481 4.65 16.68 9.99
N PRO A 482 4.45 15.68 9.10
CA PRO A 482 3.19 15.47 8.38
C PRO A 482 1.97 15.32 9.30
N TYR A 483 2.12 14.67 10.47
CA TYR A 483 1.03 14.52 11.43
C TYR A 483 0.64 15.81 12.19
N GLU A 484 1.46 16.86 12.04
CA GLU A 484 1.20 18.20 12.59
C GLU A 484 0.58 19.15 11.56
N ALA A 485 0.56 18.73 10.29
CA ALA A 485 -0.07 19.52 9.24
C ALA A 485 -1.57 19.68 9.54
N ASP A 486 -2.06 20.92 9.50
CA ASP A 486 -3.49 21.18 9.62
C ASP A 486 -4.24 20.60 8.42
N ILE A 487 -5.15 19.68 8.71
CA ILE A 487 -6.03 19.01 7.74
C ILE A 487 -7.52 19.26 8.04
N SER A 488 -7.84 20.19 8.94
CA SER A 488 -9.22 20.51 9.34
C SER A 488 -10.08 20.96 8.17
N GLY A 489 -9.48 21.58 7.16
CA GLY A 489 -10.14 21.98 5.91
C GLY A 489 -10.76 20.83 5.12
N LEU A 490 -10.36 19.58 5.36
CA LEU A 490 -10.95 18.39 4.75
C LEU A 490 -12.33 18.04 5.32
N GLY A 491 -12.68 18.54 6.53
CA GLY A 491 -13.96 18.25 7.17
C GLY A 491 -14.21 16.75 7.44
N ILE A 492 -13.14 15.98 7.65
CA ILE A 492 -13.21 14.55 7.91
C ILE A 492 -13.95 14.25 9.21
N THR A 493 -14.86 13.28 9.17
CA THR A 493 -15.64 12.81 10.31
C THR A 493 -15.47 11.31 10.55
N TYR A 494 -15.75 10.87 11.77
CA TYR A 494 -15.65 9.47 12.18
C TYR A 494 -17.00 8.96 12.66
N LYS A 495 -17.42 7.81 12.12
CA LYS A 495 -18.60 7.10 12.63
C LYS A 495 -18.14 5.81 13.33
N LYS A 496 -18.52 5.67 14.59
CA LYS A 496 -18.22 4.48 15.38
C LYS A 496 -19.22 3.38 15.01
N SER A 497 -18.70 2.18 14.78
CA SER A 497 -19.48 0.96 14.58
C SER A 497 -20.12 0.50 15.89
N THR A 498 -21.24 -0.18 15.80
CA THR A 498 -22.01 -0.68 16.95
C THR A 498 -21.84 -2.20 17.05
N PRO A 499 -21.25 -2.72 18.14
CA PRO A 499 -21.24 -4.16 18.37
C PRO A 499 -22.67 -4.73 18.42
N PHE A 500 -22.82 -5.99 18.03
CA PHE A 500 -24.11 -6.65 18.02
C PHE A 500 -24.65 -6.89 19.44
N GLU A 501 -25.97 -6.91 19.55
CA GLU A 501 -26.69 -7.33 20.73
C GLU A 501 -26.33 -8.79 21.11
N PRO A 502 -26.48 -9.20 22.38
CA PRO A 502 -25.96 -10.48 22.89
C PRO A 502 -26.35 -11.71 22.08
N VAL A 503 -27.60 -11.80 21.60
CA VAL A 503 -28.08 -12.97 20.83
C VAL A 503 -27.37 -13.07 19.49
N LEU A 504 -27.31 -11.98 18.73
CA LEU A 504 -26.63 -11.95 17.43
C LEU A 504 -25.12 -12.14 17.57
N SER A 505 -24.54 -11.58 18.63
CA SER A 505 -23.13 -11.75 18.99
C SER A 505 -22.80 -13.21 19.33
N HIS A 506 -23.69 -13.91 20.04
CA HIS A 506 -23.54 -15.34 20.32
C HIS A 506 -23.56 -16.17 19.03
N ASN A 507 -24.55 -15.93 18.15
CA ASN A 507 -24.66 -16.63 16.87
C ASN A 507 -23.44 -16.38 15.98
N LEU A 508 -22.93 -15.15 15.94
CA LEU A 508 -21.70 -14.81 15.22
C LEU A 508 -20.49 -15.59 15.77
N LYS A 509 -20.38 -15.73 17.09
CA LYS A 509 -19.33 -16.53 17.71
C LYS A 509 -19.41 -18.01 17.31
N MET A 510 -20.61 -18.59 17.33
CA MET A 510 -20.82 -19.98 16.91
C MET A 510 -20.50 -20.18 15.43
N TYR A 511 -20.92 -19.25 14.58
CA TYR A 511 -20.58 -19.24 13.15
C TYR A 511 -19.06 -19.14 12.94
N THR A 512 -18.38 -18.28 13.68
CA THR A 512 -16.93 -18.09 13.62
C THR A 512 -16.17 -19.39 13.93
N VAL A 513 -16.57 -20.11 14.97
CA VAL A 513 -15.95 -21.41 15.32
C VAL A 513 -16.08 -22.39 14.16
N ARG A 514 -17.28 -22.55 13.61
CA ARG A 514 -17.52 -23.48 12.49
C ARG A 514 -16.78 -23.03 11.21
N TYR A 515 -16.72 -21.72 10.94
CA TYR A 515 -16.00 -21.17 9.82
C TYR A 515 -14.52 -21.57 9.84
N PHE A 516 -13.85 -21.41 10.97
CA PHE A 516 -12.44 -21.79 11.10
C PHE A 516 -12.25 -23.31 11.17
N ASP A 517 -13.25 -24.08 11.62
CA ASP A 517 -13.23 -25.54 11.48
C ASP A 517 -13.28 -25.95 10.01
N GLU A 518 -14.13 -25.31 9.19
CA GLU A 518 -14.18 -25.57 7.75
C GLU A 518 -12.85 -25.22 7.05
N ILE A 519 -12.17 -24.12 7.46
CA ILE A 519 -10.83 -23.80 6.95
C ILE A 519 -9.82 -24.90 7.31
N ARG A 520 -9.85 -25.42 8.54
CA ARG A 520 -8.93 -26.48 8.97
C ARG A 520 -9.14 -27.82 8.27
N ARG A 521 -10.36 -28.09 7.81
CA ARG A 521 -10.72 -29.33 7.09
C ARG A 521 -10.37 -29.31 5.61
N ASN A 522 -10.11 -28.14 5.05
CA ASN A 522 -9.86 -27.93 3.62
C ASN A 522 -8.47 -27.40 3.33
#